data_24311e8c7fc18f7ee8f07dca8a492dc3
#
_entry.id   24311e8c7fc18f7ee8f07dca8a492dc3
#
_cell.length_a   1.000
_cell.length_b   1.000
_cell.length_c   1.000
_cell.angle_alpha   90.00
_cell.angle_beta   90.00
_cell.angle_gamma   90.00
#
_symmetry.space_group_name_H-M   'P 1'
#
loop_
_entity.id
_entity.type
_entity.pdbx_description
1 polymer ?
#
loop_
_entity_poly.entity_id
_entity_poly.type
_entity_poly.pdbx_seq_one_letter_code
_entity_poly.pdbx_strand_id
1 'polypeptide(L)'
;KKEEDMNPANSNQVFGTIFDWDYLLWEVRLTFIAAGFLIYLGVFLLSHWLSSRMSTTYRALYAKEKVFWNMAVTRGAFGLQSCVAGLWALLIDPVFHADKVYSQQKWSWFNCLIAAGFFLLENVAVHVSNIVFRTFDVFLVVHHLLAFGGLAGLVINVKSGHYLPLMGMLLEMSTPATCISWMLLKVRI
;
A
#
# COMPACT_ATOMS: atom_id res chain seq x y z
N LYS A 1 13.18 -12.54 58.06
CA LYS A 1 12.85 -11.22 57.46
C LYS A 1 13.13 -11.35 55.97
N LYS A 2 12.12 -11.71 55.19
CA LYS A 2 12.15 -11.69 53.72
C LYS A 2 11.77 -10.28 53.30
N GLU A 3 12.67 -9.56 52.66
CA GLU A 3 12.34 -8.39 51.85
C GLU A 3 11.62 -8.88 50.59
N GLU A 4 10.37 -8.52 50.45
CA GLU A 4 9.62 -8.62 49.21
C GLU A 4 10.14 -7.54 48.28
N ASP A 5 10.91 -7.97 47.27
CA ASP A 5 11.25 -7.12 46.14
C ASP A 5 9.97 -6.78 45.38
N MET A 6 9.48 -5.57 45.60
CA MET A 6 8.40 -4.97 44.86
C MET A 6 8.92 -4.62 43.44
N ASN A 7 8.57 -5.45 42.49
CA ASN A 7 8.89 -5.24 41.08
C ASN A 7 8.05 -4.07 40.50
N PRO A 8 8.66 -2.93 40.13
CA PRO A 8 7.94 -1.79 39.53
C PRO A 8 7.76 -1.95 38.03
N ALA A 9 7.25 -3.07 37.56
CA ALA A 9 7.01 -3.32 36.16
C ALA A 9 5.55 -3.65 35.91
N ASN A 10 4.65 -2.69 35.99
CA ASN A 10 3.35 -2.85 35.31
C ASN A 10 2.51 -1.56 35.23
N SER A 11 3.02 -0.50 34.60
CA SER A 11 2.18 0.67 34.31
C SER A 11 2.20 1.19 32.89
N ASN A 12 2.80 0.47 31.92
CA ASN A 12 2.89 0.94 30.52
C ASN A 12 2.29 -0.03 29.49
N GLN A 13 1.28 -0.82 29.84
CA GLN A 13 0.58 -1.68 28.87
C GLN A 13 -0.86 -1.23 28.67
N VAL A 14 -1.10 -0.11 28.01
CA VAL A 14 -2.48 0.26 27.62
C VAL A 14 -2.64 0.65 26.14
N PHE A 15 -1.57 0.86 25.40
CA PHE A 15 -1.69 1.03 23.93
C PHE A 15 -0.67 0.13 23.23
N GLY A 16 -1.06 -1.12 22.94
CA GLY A 16 -0.36 -1.92 21.95
C GLY A 16 -0.38 -1.17 20.63
N THR A 17 0.79 -0.70 20.16
CA THR A 17 0.88 -0.04 18.86
C THR A 17 0.62 -1.08 17.77
N ILE A 18 0.19 -0.64 16.56
CA ILE A 18 0.05 -1.53 15.39
C ILE A 18 1.34 -2.29 15.08
N PHE A 19 2.46 -1.91 15.68
CA PHE A 19 3.76 -2.59 15.56
C PHE A 19 4.01 -3.68 16.58
N ASP A 20 3.12 -3.90 17.57
CA ASP A 20 3.27 -4.96 18.58
C ASP A 20 2.64 -6.30 18.17
N TRP A 21 2.01 -6.34 16.99
CA TRP A 21 1.41 -7.55 16.44
C TRP A 21 2.45 -8.59 16.04
N ASP A 22 2.07 -9.88 16.18
CA ASP A 22 2.87 -10.99 15.69
C ASP A 22 2.58 -11.25 14.21
N TYR A 23 3.42 -10.67 13.35
CA TYR A 23 3.31 -10.80 11.89
C TYR A 23 3.65 -12.21 11.36
N LEU A 24 4.10 -13.14 12.20
CA LEU A 24 4.28 -14.53 11.81
C LEU A 24 2.95 -15.28 11.71
N LEU A 25 1.91 -14.81 12.38
CA LEU A 25 0.57 -15.39 12.32
C LEU A 25 -0.13 -15.06 11.02
N TRP A 26 -0.74 -16.06 10.39
CA TRP A 26 -1.49 -15.89 9.14
C TRP A 26 -2.68 -14.95 9.29
N GLU A 27 -3.40 -15.04 10.40
CA GLU A 27 -4.55 -14.19 10.68
C GLU A 27 -4.16 -12.73 10.71
N VAL A 28 -3.02 -12.40 11.33
CA VAL A 28 -2.49 -11.03 11.37
C VAL A 28 -2.15 -10.54 9.96
N ARG A 29 -1.44 -11.35 9.18
CA ARG A 29 -1.07 -10.98 7.81
C ARG A 29 -2.30 -10.76 6.93
N LEU A 30 -3.26 -11.68 6.94
CA LEU A 30 -4.50 -11.55 6.17
C LEU A 30 -5.33 -10.34 6.61
N THR A 31 -5.36 -10.06 7.92
CA THR A 31 -6.06 -8.88 8.46
C THR A 31 -5.45 -7.59 7.91
N PHE A 32 -4.12 -7.45 7.89
CA PHE A 32 -3.48 -6.26 7.35
C PHE A 32 -3.59 -6.14 5.83
N ILE A 33 -3.58 -7.26 5.08
CA ILE A 33 -3.86 -7.25 3.64
C ILE A 33 -5.31 -6.79 3.39
N ALA A 34 -6.27 -7.33 4.13
CA ALA A 34 -7.66 -6.91 4.03
C ALA A 34 -7.85 -5.43 4.44
N ALA A 35 -7.16 -4.98 5.48
CA ALA A 35 -7.16 -3.58 5.90
C ALA A 35 -6.59 -2.67 4.79
N GLY A 36 -5.47 -3.03 4.17
CA GLY A 36 -4.90 -2.32 3.04
C GLY A 36 -5.87 -2.22 1.86
N PHE A 37 -6.49 -3.33 1.49
CA PHE A 37 -7.53 -3.35 0.46
C PHE A 37 -8.68 -2.39 0.79
N LEU A 38 -9.21 -2.44 2.01
CA LEU A 38 -10.34 -1.59 2.43
C LEU A 38 -9.95 -0.12 2.55
N ILE A 39 -8.74 0.20 3.02
CA ILE A 39 -8.24 1.58 3.10
C ILE A 39 -8.19 2.18 1.70
N TYR A 40 -7.59 1.51 0.73
CA TYR A 40 -7.46 2.03 -0.62
C TYR A 40 -8.78 2.00 -1.40
N LEU A 41 -9.66 1.05 -1.13
CA LEU A 41 -11.03 1.09 -1.62
C LEU A 41 -11.77 2.32 -1.05
N GLY A 42 -11.56 2.63 0.23
CA GLY A 42 -12.08 3.85 0.86
C GLY A 42 -11.56 5.11 0.18
N VAL A 43 -10.27 5.20 -0.14
CA VAL A 43 -9.68 6.32 -0.92
C VAL A 43 -10.34 6.44 -2.29
N PHE A 44 -10.54 5.32 -2.99
CA PHE A 44 -11.22 5.30 -4.29
C PHE A 44 -12.66 5.84 -4.20
N LEU A 45 -13.44 5.36 -3.23
CA LEU A 45 -14.83 5.78 -3.03
C LEU A 45 -14.91 7.24 -2.58
N LEU A 46 -14.01 7.68 -1.71
CA LEU A 46 -13.93 9.07 -1.26
C LEU A 46 -13.56 9.99 -2.41
N SER A 47 -12.62 9.60 -3.26
CA SER A 47 -12.28 10.31 -4.49
C SER A 47 -13.49 10.47 -5.40
N HIS A 48 -14.25 9.40 -5.62
CA HIS A 48 -15.49 9.43 -6.40
C HIS A 48 -16.50 10.43 -5.82
N TRP A 49 -16.75 10.35 -4.53
CA TRP A 49 -17.70 11.21 -3.84
C TRP A 49 -17.31 12.68 -3.88
N LEU A 50 -16.04 13.01 -3.53
CA LEU A 50 -15.53 14.38 -3.55
C LEU A 50 -15.51 14.95 -4.97
N SER A 51 -14.95 14.20 -5.93
CA SER A 51 -14.83 14.65 -7.32
C SER A 51 -16.21 14.85 -7.96
N SER A 52 -17.20 14.03 -7.65
CA SER A 52 -18.57 14.18 -8.15
C SER A 52 -19.23 15.47 -7.63
N ARG A 53 -18.87 15.92 -6.44
CA ARG A 53 -19.44 17.15 -5.86
C ARG A 53 -18.69 18.42 -6.27
N MET A 54 -17.37 18.35 -6.32
CA MET A 54 -16.52 19.54 -6.43
C MET A 54 -16.02 19.81 -7.86
N SER A 55 -15.92 18.80 -8.74
CA SER A 55 -15.32 18.94 -10.05
C SER A 55 -16.34 18.85 -11.19
N THR A 56 -16.50 19.95 -11.92
CA THR A 56 -17.30 19.97 -13.17
C THR A 56 -16.70 19.09 -14.24
N THR A 57 -15.37 19.11 -14.37
CA THR A 57 -14.60 18.25 -15.29
C THR A 57 -14.89 16.79 -15.00
N TYR A 58 -14.79 16.35 -13.73
CA TYR A 58 -15.06 14.96 -13.37
C TYR A 58 -16.48 14.52 -13.74
N ARG A 59 -17.48 15.38 -13.54
CA ARG A 59 -18.87 15.07 -13.89
C ARG A 59 -19.06 14.84 -15.39
N ALA A 60 -18.28 15.56 -16.22
CA ALA A 60 -18.32 15.43 -17.68
C ALA A 60 -17.57 14.20 -18.24
N LEU A 61 -16.71 13.56 -17.44
CA LEU A 61 -15.95 12.38 -17.85
C LEU A 61 -16.86 11.18 -18.15
N TYR A 62 -16.45 10.35 -19.11
CA TYR A 62 -17.06 9.04 -19.36
C TYR A 62 -16.81 8.08 -18.19
N ALA A 63 -17.63 7.02 -18.09
CA ALA A 63 -17.57 6.06 -16.99
C ALA A 63 -16.16 5.46 -16.80
N LYS A 64 -15.51 5.06 -17.90
CA LYS A 64 -14.13 4.55 -17.89
C LYS A 64 -13.15 5.58 -17.32
N GLU A 65 -13.24 6.82 -17.75
CA GLU A 65 -12.34 7.89 -17.29
C GLU A 65 -12.56 8.23 -15.81
N LYS A 66 -13.80 8.13 -15.31
CA LYS A 66 -14.10 8.28 -13.87
C LYS A 66 -13.43 7.20 -13.03
N VAL A 67 -13.43 5.94 -13.50
CA VAL A 67 -12.69 4.86 -12.84
C VAL A 67 -11.20 5.18 -12.82
N PHE A 68 -10.61 5.55 -13.97
CA PHE A 68 -9.21 5.93 -14.06
C PHE A 68 -8.85 7.13 -13.17
N TRP A 69 -9.72 8.14 -13.08
CA TRP A 69 -9.53 9.29 -12.19
C TRP A 69 -9.43 8.86 -10.73
N ASN A 70 -10.37 8.04 -10.26
CA ASN A 70 -10.37 7.57 -8.89
C ASN A 70 -9.18 6.65 -8.59
N MET A 71 -8.80 5.78 -9.56
CA MET A 71 -7.59 4.98 -9.45
C MET A 71 -6.33 5.85 -9.44
N ALA A 72 -6.28 6.95 -10.19
CA ALA A 72 -5.14 7.88 -10.14
C ALA A 72 -4.96 8.49 -8.74
N VAL A 73 -6.06 8.89 -8.08
CA VAL A 73 -5.99 9.37 -6.68
C VAL A 73 -5.51 8.28 -5.74
N THR A 74 -6.03 7.06 -5.90
CA THR A 74 -5.66 5.89 -5.08
C THR A 74 -4.17 5.54 -5.25
N ARG A 75 -3.69 5.49 -6.49
CA ARG A 75 -2.28 5.28 -6.84
C ARG A 75 -1.38 6.39 -6.29
N GLY A 76 -1.84 7.64 -6.37
CA GLY A 76 -1.13 8.78 -5.80
C GLY A 76 -0.95 8.65 -4.28
N ALA A 77 -2.00 8.25 -3.56
CA ALA A 77 -1.93 8.00 -2.12
C ALA A 77 -0.97 6.83 -1.79
N PHE A 78 -1.04 5.73 -2.54
CA PHE A 78 -0.13 4.61 -2.39
C PHE A 78 1.32 5.00 -2.71
N GLY A 79 1.56 5.75 -3.77
CA GLY A 79 2.89 6.24 -4.15
C GLY A 79 3.53 7.11 -3.06
N LEU A 80 2.75 7.92 -2.34
CA LEU A 80 3.23 8.68 -1.19
C LEU A 80 3.63 7.76 -0.03
N GLN A 81 2.81 6.78 0.33
CA GLN A 81 3.15 5.77 1.35
C GLN A 81 4.43 5.03 0.97
N SER A 82 4.52 4.56 -0.27
CA SER A 82 5.65 3.82 -0.80
C SER A 82 6.95 4.62 -0.79
N CYS A 83 6.86 5.90 -1.15
CA CYS A 83 7.98 6.83 -1.09
C CYS A 83 8.51 6.96 0.34
N VAL A 84 7.62 7.22 1.31
CA VAL A 84 8.01 7.35 2.73
C VAL A 84 8.63 6.06 3.25
N ALA A 85 8.00 4.90 3.02
CA ALA A 85 8.50 3.62 3.51
C ALA A 85 9.85 3.24 2.88
N GLY A 86 9.99 3.42 1.56
CA GLY A 86 11.23 3.10 0.85
C GLY A 86 12.38 4.05 1.20
N LEU A 87 12.13 5.37 1.30
CA LEU A 87 13.14 6.34 1.73
C LEU A 87 13.57 6.10 3.18
N TRP A 88 12.64 5.74 4.06
CA TRP A 88 12.98 5.39 5.43
C TRP A 88 13.92 4.18 5.48
N ALA A 89 13.60 3.11 4.75
CA ALA A 89 14.47 1.93 4.66
C ALA A 89 15.84 2.23 4.06
N LEU A 90 15.89 3.10 3.04
CA LEU A 90 17.12 3.41 2.31
C LEU A 90 18.04 4.34 3.08
N LEU A 91 17.50 5.35 3.79
CA LEU A 91 18.29 6.46 4.33
C LEU A 91 18.42 6.43 5.85
N ILE A 92 17.46 5.83 6.56
CA ILE A 92 17.31 6.04 8.01
C ILE A 92 17.48 4.76 8.80
N ASP A 93 16.91 3.63 8.37
CA ASP A 93 16.85 2.43 9.19
C ASP A 93 18.19 1.67 9.18
N PRO A 94 18.91 1.63 10.33
CA PRO A 94 20.24 1.00 10.42
C PRO A 94 20.18 -0.52 10.26
N VAL A 95 19.05 -1.17 10.54
CA VAL A 95 18.90 -2.62 10.42
C VAL A 95 18.97 -3.05 8.97
N PHE A 96 18.33 -2.29 8.07
CA PHE A 96 18.39 -2.55 6.64
C PHE A 96 19.74 -2.18 6.03
N HIS A 97 20.49 -1.27 6.66
CA HIS A 97 21.86 -0.98 6.22
C HIS A 97 22.84 -2.11 6.61
N ALA A 98 22.63 -2.74 7.77
CA ALA A 98 23.47 -3.81 8.25
C ALA A 98 23.25 -5.13 7.50
N ASP A 99 22.00 -5.47 7.20
CA ASP A 99 21.64 -6.69 6.46
C ASP A 99 20.50 -6.39 5.48
N LYS A 100 20.85 -6.33 4.19
CA LYS A 100 19.88 -6.09 3.10
C LYS A 100 19.16 -7.36 2.63
N VAL A 101 19.59 -8.53 3.05
CA VAL A 101 19.09 -9.80 2.51
C VAL A 101 18.04 -10.42 3.40
N TYR A 102 18.25 -10.42 4.72
CA TYR A 102 17.36 -11.13 5.65
C TYR A 102 16.69 -10.20 6.67
N SER A 103 17.06 -8.93 6.74
CA SER A 103 16.52 -8.02 7.72
C SER A 103 15.01 -7.83 7.57
N GLN A 104 14.33 -7.81 8.70
CA GLN A 104 12.90 -7.59 8.84
C GLN A 104 12.63 -6.67 10.03
N GLN A 105 11.64 -5.81 9.89
CA GLN A 105 11.15 -4.92 10.94
C GLN A 105 9.63 -4.99 11.03
N LYS A 106 9.05 -4.76 12.19
CA LYS A 106 7.60 -4.75 12.34
C LYS A 106 6.92 -3.69 11.47
N TRP A 107 7.51 -2.48 11.38
CA TRP A 107 7.02 -1.41 10.53
C TRP A 107 7.08 -1.76 9.03
N SER A 108 8.10 -2.52 8.62
CA SER A 108 8.22 -2.94 7.23
C SER A 108 7.23 -4.06 6.89
N TRP A 109 6.94 -4.98 7.83
CA TRP A 109 5.85 -5.93 7.70
C TRP A 109 4.52 -5.21 7.46
N PHE A 110 4.19 -4.23 8.32
CA PHE A 110 2.99 -3.42 8.16
C PHE A 110 2.90 -2.81 6.75
N ASN A 111 3.97 -2.12 6.29
CA ASN A 111 3.95 -1.48 4.98
C ASN A 111 3.83 -2.48 3.82
N CYS A 112 4.53 -3.61 3.86
CA CYS A 112 4.45 -4.64 2.82
C CYS A 112 3.05 -5.28 2.75
N LEU A 113 2.40 -5.53 3.90
CA LEU A 113 1.06 -6.12 3.93
C LEU A 113 -0.02 -5.13 3.45
N ILE A 114 0.06 -3.87 3.85
CA ILE A 114 -0.83 -2.81 3.33
C ILE A 114 -0.63 -2.63 1.81
N ALA A 115 0.62 -2.69 1.34
CA ALA A 115 0.93 -2.65 -0.09
C ALA A 115 0.36 -3.86 -0.84
N ALA A 116 0.43 -5.06 -0.27
CA ALA A 116 -0.19 -6.26 -0.85
C ALA A 116 -1.71 -6.08 -1.00
N GLY A 117 -2.37 -5.46 0.00
CA GLY A 117 -3.79 -5.08 -0.07
C GLY A 117 -4.10 -4.08 -1.18
N PHE A 118 -3.24 -3.07 -1.36
CA PHE A 118 -3.35 -2.13 -2.48
C PHE A 118 -3.24 -2.84 -3.84
N PHE A 119 -2.20 -3.66 -4.04
CA PHE A 119 -2.03 -4.37 -5.32
C PHE A 119 -3.13 -5.40 -5.58
N LEU A 120 -3.74 -5.98 -4.54
CA LEU A 120 -4.93 -6.80 -4.69
C LEU A 120 -6.11 -5.97 -5.24
N LEU A 121 -6.34 -4.77 -4.70
CA LEU A 121 -7.37 -3.85 -5.20
C LEU A 121 -7.09 -3.44 -6.66
N GLU A 122 -5.84 -3.10 -6.98
CA GLU A 122 -5.44 -2.75 -8.35
C GLU A 122 -5.70 -3.89 -9.34
N ASN A 123 -5.33 -5.12 -8.99
CA ASN A 123 -5.63 -6.28 -9.84
C ASN A 123 -7.13 -6.44 -10.07
N VAL A 124 -7.94 -6.35 -8.99
CA VAL A 124 -9.41 -6.41 -9.12
C VAL A 124 -9.92 -5.28 -10.03
N ALA A 125 -9.49 -4.04 -9.81
CA ALA A 125 -9.93 -2.88 -10.57
C ALA A 125 -9.53 -2.97 -12.04
N VAL A 126 -8.30 -3.39 -12.35
CA VAL A 126 -7.82 -3.56 -13.73
C VAL A 126 -8.58 -4.65 -14.44
N HIS A 127 -8.77 -5.82 -13.83
CA HIS A 127 -9.49 -6.93 -14.46
C HIS A 127 -10.97 -6.61 -14.66
N VAL A 128 -11.63 -6.03 -13.66
CA VAL A 128 -13.04 -5.60 -13.78
C VAL A 128 -13.19 -4.54 -14.88
N SER A 129 -12.28 -3.56 -14.93
CA SER A 129 -12.30 -2.51 -15.97
C SER A 129 -12.09 -3.10 -17.36
N ASN A 130 -11.16 -4.05 -17.52
CA ASN A 130 -10.90 -4.71 -18.79
C ASN A 130 -12.14 -5.48 -19.29
N ILE A 131 -12.86 -6.17 -18.40
CA ILE A 131 -14.09 -6.90 -18.74
C ILE A 131 -15.22 -5.91 -19.09
N VAL A 132 -15.47 -4.93 -18.22
CA VAL A 132 -16.61 -4.00 -18.36
C VAL A 132 -16.44 -3.10 -19.59
N PHE A 133 -15.24 -2.58 -19.81
CA PHE A 133 -14.97 -1.65 -20.92
C PHE A 133 -14.42 -2.34 -22.18
N ARG A 134 -14.29 -3.67 -22.16
CA ARG A 134 -13.76 -4.49 -23.27
C ARG A 134 -12.42 -3.96 -23.78
N THR A 135 -11.53 -3.61 -22.86
CA THR A 135 -10.17 -3.15 -23.13
C THR A 135 -9.19 -4.07 -22.46
N PHE A 136 -8.00 -4.23 -23.04
CA PHE A 136 -6.97 -5.07 -22.44
C PHE A 136 -5.62 -4.38 -22.55
N ASP A 137 -5.11 -3.89 -21.42
CA ASP A 137 -3.76 -3.36 -21.31
C ASP A 137 -2.84 -4.42 -20.72
N VAL A 138 -2.10 -5.12 -21.61
CA VAL A 138 -1.23 -6.23 -21.21
C VAL A 138 -0.14 -5.77 -20.25
N PHE A 139 0.47 -4.61 -20.49
CA PHE A 139 1.57 -4.11 -19.66
C PHE A 139 1.10 -3.80 -18.24
N LEU A 140 -0.05 -3.15 -18.13
CA LEU A 140 -0.64 -2.84 -16.83
C LEU A 140 -1.01 -4.11 -16.06
N VAL A 141 -1.63 -5.09 -16.73
CA VAL A 141 -2.01 -6.38 -16.12
C VAL A 141 -0.76 -7.12 -15.63
N VAL A 142 0.26 -7.28 -16.48
CA VAL A 142 1.49 -7.99 -16.13
C VAL A 142 2.21 -7.29 -14.98
N HIS A 143 2.34 -5.95 -15.02
CA HIS A 143 2.97 -5.17 -13.96
C HIS A 143 2.30 -5.41 -12.60
N HIS A 144 0.96 -5.26 -12.52
CA HIS A 144 0.25 -5.43 -11.25
C HIS A 144 0.24 -6.88 -10.76
N LEU A 145 0.17 -7.86 -11.66
CA LEU A 145 0.29 -9.27 -11.28
C LEU A 145 1.67 -9.61 -10.72
N LEU A 146 2.75 -9.10 -11.34
CA LEU A 146 4.12 -9.32 -10.85
C LEU A 146 4.35 -8.63 -9.51
N ALA A 147 3.88 -7.39 -9.34
CA ALA A 147 4.00 -6.66 -8.09
C ALA A 147 3.25 -7.36 -6.95
N PHE A 148 2.01 -7.77 -7.19
CA PHE A 148 1.23 -8.55 -6.22
C PHE A 148 1.88 -9.90 -5.93
N GLY A 149 2.33 -10.62 -6.96
CA GLY A 149 3.00 -11.92 -6.82
C GLY A 149 4.29 -11.84 -6.00
N GLY A 150 5.08 -10.79 -6.19
CA GLY A 150 6.28 -10.52 -5.39
C GLY A 150 5.96 -10.31 -3.91
N LEU A 151 4.96 -9.49 -3.61
CA LEU A 151 4.50 -9.27 -2.22
C LEU A 151 3.83 -10.51 -1.63
N ALA A 152 3.03 -11.25 -2.41
CA ALA A 152 2.45 -12.51 -1.96
C ALA A 152 3.53 -13.54 -1.62
N GLY A 153 4.59 -13.62 -2.44
CA GLY A 153 5.77 -14.45 -2.15
C GLY A 153 6.43 -14.09 -0.82
N LEU A 154 6.57 -12.79 -0.51
CA LEU A 154 7.05 -12.31 0.78
C LEU A 154 6.12 -12.75 1.93
N VAL A 155 4.82 -12.60 1.74
CA VAL A 155 3.80 -12.97 2.76
C VAL A 155 3.83 -14.47 3.06
N ILE A 156 4.08 -15.30 2.05
CA ILE A 156 4.17 -16.76 2.19
C ILE A 156 5.51 -17.16 2.82
N ASN A 157 6.60 -16.60 2.33
CA ASN A 157 7.95 -16.89 2.81
C ASN A 157 8.39 -15.88 3.89
N VAL A 158 7.99 -16.14 5.12
CA VAL A 158 8.29 -15.29 6.30
C VAL A 158 9.79 -15.11 6.60
N LYS A 159 10.67 -15.84 5.93
CA LYS A 159 12.13 -15.71 6.08
C LYS A 159 12.75 -14.72 5.10
N SER A 160 11.99 -14.23 4.12
CA SER A 160 12.47 -13.25 3.15
C SER A 160 12.69 -11.89 3.79
N GLY A 161 13.83 -11.27 3.50
CA GLY A 161 14.09 -9.90 3.96
C GLY A 161 13.20 -8.87 3.25
N HIS A 162 12.97 -7.74 3.92
CA HIS A 162 12.04 -6.71 3.46
C HIS A 162 12.71 -5.57 2.69
N TYR A 163 14.04 -5.52 2.64
CA TYR A 163 14.74 -4.45 1.95
C TYR A 163 14.37 -4.38 0.46
N LEU A 164 14.42 -5.52 -0.24
CA LEU A 164 14.13 -5.57 -1.67
C LEU A 164 12.67 -5.14 -2.00
N PRO A 165 11.62 -5.64 -1.33
CA PRO A 165 10.27 -5.14 -1.51
C PRO A 165 10.12 -3.64 -1.25
N LEU A 166 10.76 -3.10 -0.21
CA LEU A 166 10.74 -1.67 0.09
C LEU A 166 11.44 -0.84 -1.00
N MET A 167 12.54 -1.34 -1.57
CA MET A 167 13.18 -0.71 -2.73
C MET A 167 12.28 -0.80 -3.97
N GLY A 168 11.57 -1.91 -4.16
CA GLY A 168 10.53 -2.03 -5.20
C GLY A 168 9.42 -0.99 -5.03
N MET A 169 9.01 -0.70 -3.80
CA MET A 169 8.04 0.35 -3.52
C MET A 169 8.54 1.76 -3.90
N LEU A 170 9.85 2.03 -3.88
CA LEU A 170 10.40 3.31 -4.36
C LEU A 170 10.17 3.56 -5.85
N LEU A 171 9.97 2.52 -6.66
CA LEU A 171 9.62 2.67 -8.07
C LEU A 171 8.27 3.39 -8.25
N GLU A 172 7.40 3.30 -7.23
CA GLU A 172 6.12 4.02 -7.21
C GLU A 172 6.25 5.50 -6.81
N MET A 173 7.44 6.00 -6.50
CA MET A 173 7.67 7.38 -6.08
C MET A 173 7.26 8.41 -7.15
N SER A 174 7.37 8.06 -8.43
CA SER A 174 6.95 8.93 -9.55
C SER A 174 5.45 8.90 -9.81
N THR A 175 4.75 7.89 -9.32
CA THR A 175 3.31 7.65 -9.56
C THR A 175 2.42 8.83 -9.16
N PRO A 176 2.60 9.50 -8.00
CA PRO A 176 1.81 10.68 -7.65
C PRO A 176 1.91 11.80 -8.68
N ALA A 177 3.12 12.11 -9.16
CA ALA A 177 3.34 13.17 -10.16
C ALA A 177 2.70 12.80 -11.50
N THR A 178 2.83 11.56 -11.94
CA THR A 178 2.23 11.04 -13.17
C THR A 178 0.70 11.09 -13.10
N CYS A 179 0.10 10.70 -11.97
CA CYS A 179 -1.34 10.75 -11.75
C CYS A 179 -1.87 12.18 -11.78
N ILE A 180 -1.20 13.12 -11.09
CA ILE A 180 -1.56 14.54 -11.10
C ILE A 180 -1.46 15.10 -12.54
N SER A 181 -0.38 14.81 -13.26
CA SER A 181 -0.21 15.26 -14.64
C SER A 181 -1.35 14.78 -15.55
N TRP A 182 -1.73 13.50 -15.43
CA TRP A 182 -2.85 12.97 -16.19
C TRP A 182 -4.18 13.66 -15.84
N MET A 183 -4.45 13.89 -14.57
CA MET A 183 -5.66 14.60 -14.13
C MET A 183 -5.70 16.04 -14.63
N LEU A 184 -4.57 16.76 -14.60
CA LEU A 184 -4.47 18.13 -15.11
C LEU A 184 -4.71 18.23 -16.61
N LEU A 185 -4.25 17.23 -17.38
CA LEU A 185 -4.54 17.16 -18.82
C LEU A 185 -6.04 17.03 -19.09
N LYS A 186 -6.78 16.31 -18.22
CA LYS A 186 -8.24 16.20 -18.35
C LYS A 186 -9.01 17.46 -17.97
N VAL A 187 -8.45 18.31 -17.11
CA VAL A 187 -9.06 19.60 -16.74
C VAL A 187 -8.98 20.63 -17.87
N ARG A 188 -8.00 20.52 -18.77
CA ARG A 188 -7.76 21.49 -19.85
C ARG A 188 -8.53 21.22 -21.13
N ILE A 189 -9.19 20.09 -21.24
CA ILE A 189 -10.01 19.70 -22.40
C ILE A 189 -11.48 19.98 -22.10
#